data_4aa7979d6c0e9573b3d8ccd638126a6d
#
_entry.id   4aa7979d6c0e9573b3d8ccd638126a6d
#
_cell.length_a   1.000
_cell.length_b   1.000
_cell.length_c   1.000
_cell.angle_alpha   90.00
_cell.angle_beta   90.00
_cell.angle_gamma   90.00
#
_symmetry.space_group_name_H-M   'P 1'
#
loop_
_entity.id
_entity.type
_entity.pdbx_description
1 polymer ?
#
loop_
_entity_poly.entity_id
_entity_poly.type
_entity_poly.pdbx_seq_one_letter_code
_entity_poly.pdbx_strand_id
1 'polypeptide(L)'
;MRTYHKALVSLLLIFLAFPVSAVADDLIMRRIGMTFPETMSALQSSIVEEGYKVSRVQRVDIGLTSSGYNTAEYRIVFFMREDVLHDIVKKHPELIPFLPLKITIFAERSETLLLTLNPMKLAEFFPDLEMQKTFAQWNEEVNRIVDRVQTE
;
A
#
# COMPACT_ATOMS: atom_id res chain seq x y z
N MET A 1 -7.04 -56.11 -3.03
CA MET A 1 -7.25 -55.00 -2.10
C MET A 1 -5.99 -54.13 -1.83
N ARG A 2 -4.77 -54.66 -1.85
CA ARG A 2 -3.54 -53.95 -1.53
C ARG A 2 -3.06 -52.93 -2.60
N THR A 3 -3.43 -53.11 -3.85
CA THR A 3 -3.04 -52.25 -4.99
C THR A 3 -3.82 -50.93 -5.06
N TYR A 4 -5.10 -50.92 -4.65
CA TYR A 4 -5.93 -49.70 -4.67
C TYR A 4 -5.53 -48.69 -3.59
N HIS A 5 -5.02 -49.14 -2.43
CA HIS A 5 -4.54 -48.26 -1.37
C HIS A 5 -3.27 -47.46 -1.80
N LYS A 6 -2.37 -48.09 -2.57
CA LYS A 6 -1.16 -47.42 -3.07
C LYS A 6 -1.50 -46.37 -4.14
N ALA A 7 -2.49 -46.65 -5.01
CA ALA A 7 -2.96 -45.71 -6.03
C ALA A 7 -3.67 -44.50 -5.38
N LEU A 8 -4.48 -44.75 -4.34
CA LEU A 8 -5.19 -43.69 -3.61
C LEU A 8 -4.24 -42.74 -2.84
N VAL A 9 -3.20 -43.30 -2.20
CA VAL A 9 -2.18 -42.52 -1.50
C VAL A 9 -1.32 -41.70 -2.45
N SER A 10 -0.98 -42.26 -3.64
CA SER A 10 -0.27 -41.50 -4.69
C SER A 10 -1.09 -40.36 -5.27
N LEU A 11 -2.41 -40.54 -5.43
CA LEU A 11 -3.30 -39.49 -5.92
C LEU A 11 -3.48 -38.36 -4.89
N LEU A 12 -3.53 -38.71 -3.60
CA LEU A 12 -3.61 -37.72 -2.50
C LEU A 12 -2.35 -36.87 -2.37
N LEU A 13 -1.16 -37.47 -2.60
CA LEU A 13 0.12 -36.76 -2.57
C LEU A 13 0.30 -35.77 -3.74
N ILE A 14 -0.29 -36.05 -4.89
CA ILE A 14 -0.26 -35.15 -6.05
C ILE A 14 -1.13 -33.90 -5.80
N PHE A 15 -2.21 -34.02 -5.01
CA PHE A 15 -3.08 -32.88 -4.69
C PHE A 15 -2.45 -31.88 -3.71
N LEU A 16 -1.42 -32.30 -2.94
CA LEU A 16 -0.68 -31.43 -2.01
C LEU A 16 0.44 -30.59 -2.68
N ALA A 17 0.72 -30.80 -3.95
CA ALA A 17 1.82 -30.17 -4.68
C ALA A 17 1.38 -28.98 -5.56
N PHE A 18 0.14 -28.52 -5.47
CA PHE A 18 -0.26 -27.27 -6.12
C PHE A 18 0.36 -26.11 -5.35
N PRO A 19 1.27 -25.31 -5.97
CA PRO A 19 1.74 -24.11 -5.34
C PRO A 19 0.52 -23.21 -5.11
N VAL A 20 0.22 -22.90 -3.86
CA VAL A 20 -0.64 -21.78 -3.53
C VAL A 20 0.08 -20.55 -4.05
N SER A 21 -0.32 -20.06 -5.21
CA SER A 21 0.14 -18.77 -5.70
C SER A 21 -0.23 -17.76 -4.63
N ALA A 22 0.75 -17.23 -3.93
CA ALA A 22 0.56 -16.07 -3.07
C ALA A 22 0.02 -14.97 -3.99
N VAL A 23 -1.27 -14.67 -3.88
CA VAL A 23 -1.85 -13.48 -4.50
C VAL A 23 -1.11 -12.33 -3.84
N ALA A 24 -0.29 -11.62 -4.61
CA ALA A 24 0.34 -10.40 -4.12
C ALA A 24 -0.78 -9.48 -3.64
N ASP A 25 -0.73 -9.05 -2.38
CA ASP A 25 -1.75 -8.18 -1.81
C ASP A 25 -1.86 -6.91 -2.66
N ASP A 26 -3.05 -6.64 -3.18
CA ASP A 26 -3.33 -5.46 -3.99
C ASP A 26 -3.21 -4.17 -3.17
N LEU A 27 -3.36 -4.31 -1.86
CA LEU A 27 -3.32 -3.23 -0.89
C LEU A 27 -2.29 -3.53 0.21
N ILE A 28 -1.54 -2.51 0.57
CA ILE A 28 -0.72 -2.50 1.78
C ILE A 28 -1.58 -1.92 2.90
N MET A 29 -1.79 -2.71 3.95
CA MET A 29 -2.64 -2.34 5.08
C MET A 29 -1.87 -2.59 6.39
N ARG A 30 -1.92 -1.62 7.33
CA ARG A 30 -1.37 -1.76 8.68
C ARG A 30 -2.34 -1.22 9.71
N ARG A 31 -2.55 -1.98 10.78
CA ARG A 31 -3.27 -1.55 11.98
C ARG A 31 -2.27 -1.06 13.01
N ILE A 32 -2.47 0.15 13.48
CA ILE A 32 -1.57 0.86 14.39
C ILE A 32 -2.30 1.04 15.71
N GLY A 33 -1.71 0.54 16.80
CA GLY A 33 -2.27 0.61 18.15
C GLY A 33 -2.11 1.99 18.81
N MET A 34 -2.01 3.06 18.01
CA MET A 34 -1.93 4.45 18.46
C MET A 34 -3.20 5.21 18.08
N THR A 35 -3.44 6.33 18.75
CA THR A 35 -4.52 7.26 18.39
C THR A 35 -4.31 7.86 17.01
N PHE A 36 -5.37 8.34 16.39
CA PHE A 36 -5.29 8.95 15.07
C PHE A 36 -4.30 10.14 15.00
N PRO A 37 -4.27 11.10 15.94
CA PRO A 37 -3.29 12.19 15.92
C PRO A 37 -1.84 11.72 16.03
N GLU A 38 -1.56 10.73 16.88
CA GLU A 38 -0.22 10.16 17.05
C GLU A 38 0.23 9.45 15.77
N THR A 39 -0.62 8.56 15.24
CA THR A 39 -0.35 7.85 13.98
C THR A 39 -0.15 8.82 12.81
N MET A 40 -0.93 9.92 12.76
CA MET A 40 -0.80 10.94 11.72
C MET A 40 0.54 11.67 11.80
N SER A 41 1.03 11.96 13.01
CA SER A 41 2.34 12.58 13.23
C SER A 41 3.46 11.61 12.82
N ALA A 42 3.42 10.38 13.32
CA ALA A 42 4.39 9.34 13.00
C ALA A 42 4.44 9.04 11.48
N LEU A 43 3.29 8.98 10.81
CA LEU A 43 3.23 8.77 9.35
C LEU A 43 3.92 9.90 8.59
N GLN A 44 3.68 11.16 8.95
CA GLN A 44 4.32 12.28 8.27
C GLN A 44 5.84 12.31 8.52
N SER A 45 6.29 12.02 9.74
CA SER A 45 7.71 11.87 10.08
C SER A 45 8.35 10.76 9.26
N SER A 46 7.74 9.58 9.22
CA SER A 46 8.22 8.42 8.48
C SER A 46 8.35 8.70 6.96
N ILE A 47 7.38 9.42 6.38
CA ILE A 47 7.43 9.85 4.97
C ILE A 47 8.65 10.76 4.72
N VAL A 48 8.90 11.72 5.60
CA VAL A 48 10.03 12.65 5.47
C VAL A 48 11.37 11.92 5.65
N GLU A 49 11.47 11.02 6.61
CA GLU A 49 12.67 10.21 6.86
C GLU A 49 13.01 9.28 5.68
N GLU A 50 12.01 8.83 4.92
CA GLU A 50 12.21 8.05 3.69
C GLU A 50 12.61 8.94 2.49
N GLY A 51 12.78 10.25 2.70
CA GLY A 51 13.22 11.20 1.67
C GLY A 51 12.10 11.74 0.78
N TYR A 52 10.85 11.55 1.19
CA TYR A 52 9.68 12.08 0.50
C TYR A 52 9.26 13.44 1.10
N LYS A 53 8.50 14.19 0.31
CA LYS A 53 7.85 15.42 0.74
C LYS A 53 6.34 15.21 0.76
N VAL A 54 5.72 15.50 1.89
CA VAL A 54 4.26 15.58 1.97
C VAL A 54 3.78 16.79 1.18
N SER A 55 3.06 16.54 0.10
CA SER A 55 2.56 17.61 -0.79
C SER A 55 1.20 18.14 -0.34
N ARG A 56 0.36 17.26 0.23
CA ARG A 56 -0.99 17.61 0.68
C ARG A 56 -1.53 16.60 1.69
N VAL A 57 -2.34 17.09 2.64
CA VAL A 57 -3.20 16.28 3.49
C VAL A 57 -4.65 16.66 3.19
N GLN A 58 -5.43 15.71 2.66
CA GLN A 58 -6.85 15.92 2.37
C GLN A 58 -7.69 15.42 3.53
N ARG A 59 -8.51 16.30 4.10
CA ARG A 59 -9.44 16.03 5.21
C ARG A 59 -10.78 15.56 4.63
N VAL A 60 -10.87 14.26 4.37
CA VAL A 60 -12.06 13.65 3.73
C VAL A 60 -13.25 13.64 4.67
N ASP A 61 -13.02 13.38 5.96
CA ASP A 61 -14.02 13.42 7.03
C ASP A 61 -14.77 14.76 7.12
N ILE A 62 -14.09 15.88 6.96
CA ILE A 62 -14.73 17.19 6.96
C ILE A 62 -15.66 17.34 5.76
N GLY A 63 -15.23 16.90 4.57
CA GLY A 63 -16.09 16.92 3.39
C GLY A 63 -17.34 16.05 3.55
N LEU A 64 -17.16 14.85 4.09
CA LEU A 64 -18.28 13.93 4.35
C LEU A 64 -19.24 14.49 5.42
N THR A 65 -18.71 15.02 6.52
CA THR A 65 -19.53 15.58 7.59
C THR A 65 -20.31 16.81 7.12
N SER A 66 -19.70 17.69 6.32
CA SER A 66 -20.39 18.84 5.74
C SER A 66 -21.51 18.43 4.77
N SER A 67 -21.44 17.24 4.20
CA SER A 67 -22.48 16.64 3.37
C SER A 67 -23.51 15.82 4.14
N GLY A 68 -23.47 15.86 5.50
CA GLY A 68 -24.45 15.20 6.36
C GLY A 68 -24.12 13.75 6.72
N TYR A 69 -22.92 13.24 6.36
CA TYR A 69 -22.49 11.90 6.75
C TYR A 69 -21.78 11.93 8.10
N ASN A 70 -22.05 10.93 8.96
CA ASN A 70 -21.28 10.72 10.16
C ASN A 70 -20.11 9.78 9.87
N THR A 71 -18.88 10.23 10.10
CA THR A 71 -17.66 9.46 9.84
C THR A 71 -16.63 9.70 10.95
N ALA A 72 -15.81 8.69 11.21
CA ALA A 72 -14.61 8.86 12.01
C ALA A 72 -13.56 9.73 11.27
N GLU A 73 -12.49 10.10 11.96
CA GLU A 73 -11.38 10.84 11.35
C GLU A 73 -10.81 10.06 10.16
N TYR A 74 -10.75 10.75 9.02
CA TYR A 74 -10.31 10.18 7.75
C TYR A 74 -9.51 11.20 6.96
N ARG A 75 -8.24 10.87 6.65
CA ARG A 75 -7.34 11.72 5.86
C ARG A 75 -6.71 10.91 4.73
N ILE A 76 -6.29 11.61 3.68
CA ILE A 76 -5.40 11.09 2.66
C ILE A 76 -4.15 11.95 2.65
N VAL A 77 -3.00 11.33 2.88
CA VAL A 77 -1.69 11.97 2.84
C VAL A 77 -1.06 11.69 1.49
N PHE A 78 -0.81 12.75 0.72
CA PHE A 78 -0.16 12.70 -0.58
C PHE A 78 1.31 13.08 -0.44
N PHE A 79 2.20 12.31 -1.05
CA PHE A 79 3.63 12.51 -0.96
C PHE A 79 4.36 12.10 -2.23
N MET A 80 5.48 12.75 -2.52
CA MET A 80 6.31 12.48 -3.69
C MET A 80 7.71 13.04 -3.47
N ARG A 81 8.70 12.52 -4.22
CA ARG A 81 10.01 13.15 -4.39
C ARG A 81 9.99 14.02 -5.64
N GLU A 82 10.48 15.26 -5.55
CA GLU A 82 10.44 16.24 -6.64
C GLU A 82 11.30 15.83 -7.84
N ASP A 83 12.50 15.25 -7.57
CA ASP A 83 13.40 14.73 -8.58
C ASP A 83 12.77 13.60 -9.41
N VAL A 84 12.18 12.63 -8.72
CA VAL A 84 11.49 11.49 -9.34
C VAL A 84 10.27 11.97 -10.15
N LEU A 85 9.50 12.91 -9.61
CA LEU A 85 8.35 13.48 -10.32
C LEU A 85 8.76 14.16 -11.62
N HIS A 86 9.85 14.93 -11.60
CA HIS A 86 10.36 15.62 -12.79
C HIS A 86 10.74 14.64 -13.90
N ASP A 87 11.44 13.57 -13.55
CA ASP A 87 11.84 12.53 -14.50
C ASP A 87 10.64 11.78 -15.09
N ILE A 88 9.65 11.43 -14.24
CA ILE A 88 8.43 10.76 -14.68
C ILE A 88 7.63 11.64 -15.63
N VAL A 89 7.37 12.91 -15.29
CA VAL A 89 6.63 13.83 -16.17
C VAL A 89 7.28 13.94 -17.55
N LYS A 90 8.61 13.87 -17.61
CA LYS A 90 9.36 14.01 -18.85
C LYS A 90 9.42 12.72 -19.68
N LYS A 91 9.61 11.57 -19.01
CA LYS A 91 9.87 10.29 -19.69
C LYS A 91 8.63 9.39 -19.79
N HIS A 92 7.77 9.44 -18.77
CA HIS A 92 6.62 8.56 -18.57
C HIS A 92 5.36 9.34 -18.19
N PRO A 93 4.88 10.27 -19.02
CA PRO A 93 3.72 11.11 -18.71
C PRO A 93 2.44 10.31 -18.46
N GLU A 94 2.36 9.08 -18.94
CA GLU A 94 1.26 8.14 -18.71
C GLU A 94 1.11 7.72 -17.22
N LEU A 95 2.16 7.92 -16.39
CA LEU A 95 2.12 7.68 -14.95
C LEU A 95 1.53 8.85 -14.14
N ILE A 96 1.40 10.04 -14.73
CA ILE A 96 0.92 11.24 -14.03
C ILE A 96 -0.43 11.02 -13.32
N PRO A 97 -1.43 10.30 -13.91
CA PRO A 97 -2.71 10.05 -13.23
C PRO A 97 -2.61 9.26 -11.92
N PHE A 98 -1.51 8.55 -11.70
CA PHE A 98 -1.27 7.71 -10.51
C PHE A 98 -0.46 8.44 -9.43
N LEU A 99 -0.01 9.66 -9.70
CA LEU A 99 0.82 10.48 -8.82
C LEU A 99 0.05 11.67 -8.24
N PRO A 100 0.46 12.18 -7.08
CA PRO A 100 1.48 11.67 -6.15
C PRO A 100 1.05 10.36 -5.49
N LEU A 101 2.02 9.65 -4.88
CA LEU A 101 1.73 8.50 -4.02
C LEU A 101 0.86 8.95 -2.84
N LYS A 102 0.08 8.05 -2.27
CA LYS A 102 -0.85 8.39 -1.19
C LYS A 102 -1.00 7.27 -0.20
N ILE A 103 -1.14 7.61 1.08
CA ILE A 103 -1.56 6.71 2.14
C ILE A 103 -2.84 7.28 2.74
N THR A 104 -3.85 6.44 2.83
CA THR A 104 -5.08 6.72 3.55
C THR A 104 -4.88 6.36 5.01
N ILE A 105 -5.28 7.24 5.91
CA ILE A 105 -5.29 7.04 7.35
C ILE A 105 -6.69 7.30 7.88
N PHE A 106 -7.23 6.37 8.65
CA PHE A 106 -8.51 6.59 9.32
C PHE A 106 -8.61 5.90 10.69
N ALA A 107 -9.40 6.52 11.59
CA ALA A 107 -9.63 6.00 12.92
C ALA A 107 -10.61 4.82 12.87
N GLU A 108 -10.26 3.71 13.52
CA GLU A 108 -11.12 2.54 13.68
C GLU A 108 -11.17 2.14 15.16
N ARG A 109 -12.21 2.58 15.89
CA ARG A 109 -12.37 2.35 17.34
C ARG A 109 -11.18 2.90 18.13
N SER A 110 -10.35 2.02 18.72
CA SER A 110 -9.15 2.37 19.51
C SER A 110 -7.85 2.31 18.70
N GLU A 111 -7.92 1.99 17.42
CA GLU A 111 -6.76 1.81 16.54
C GLU A 111 -6.85 2.78 15.35
N THR A 112 -5.76 2.90 14.64
CA THR A 112 -5.69 3.65 13.40
C THR A 112 -5.27 2.72 12.26
N LEU A 113 -5.94 2.81 11.13
CA LEU A 113 -5.64 2.01 9.95
C LEU A 113 -4.90 2.86 8.91
N LEU A 114 -3.77 2.34 8.43
CA LEU A 114 -3.08 2.83 7.26
C LEU A 114 -3.38 1.92 6.07
N LEU A 115 -3.70 2.52 4.93
CA LEU A 115 -4.08 1.81 3.71
C LEU A 115 -3.50 2.51 2.49
N THR A 116 -2.87 1.76 1.60
CA THR A 116 -2.43 2.25 0.29
C THR A 116 -2.47 1.16 -0.76
N LEU A 117 -2.52 1.55 -2.04
CA LEU A 117 -2.34 0.63 -3.16
C LEU A 117 -0.91 0.10 -3.15
N ASN A 118 -0.73 -1.19 -3.37
CA ASN A 118 0.58 -1.76 -3.63
C ASN A 118 1.11 -1.22 -4.98
N PRO A 119 2.23 -0.45 -5.01
CA PRO A 119 2.77 0.10 -6.25
C PRO A 119 3.08 -0.94 -7.33
N MET A 120 3.38 -2.19 -6.94
CA MET A 120 3.60 -3.29 -7.90
C MET A 120 2.38 -3.59 -8.78
N LYS A 121 1.17 -3.17 -8.36
CA LYS A 121 -0.02 -3.31 -9.21
C LYS A 121 0.02 -2.46 -10.46
N LEU A 122 0.78 -1.39 -10.47
CA LEU A 122 1.00 -0.59 -11.68
C LEU A 122 1.78 -1.37 -12.75
N ALA A 123 2.61 -2.33 -12.35
CA ALA A 123 3.37 -3.18 -13.28
C ALA A 123 2.47 -4.01 -14.21
N GLU A 124 1.23 -4.27 -13.83
CA GLU A 124 0.25 -4.96 -14.68
C GLU A 124 -0.19 -4.12 -15.89
N PHE A 125 -0.15 -2.80 -15.75
CA PHE A 125 -0.54 -1.84 -16.79
C PHE A 125 0.64 -1.29 -17.57
N PHE A 126 1.84 -1.32 -16.99
CA PHE A 126 3.06 -0.74 -17.54
C PHE A 126 4.17 -1.80 -17.58
N PRO A 127 4.29 -2.57 -18.69
CA PRO A 127 5.23 -3.69 -18.79
C PRO A 127 6.68 -3.27 -19.01
N ASP A 128 6.98 -1.99 -19.15
CA ASP A 128 8.33 -1.50 -19.34
C ASP A 128 9.24 -1.82 -18.13
N LEU A 129 10.46 -2.31 -18.40
CA LEU A 129 11.38 -2.77 -17.36
C LEU A 129 11.88 -1.62 -16.44
N GLU A 130 12.01 -0.40 -16.96
CA GLU A 130 12.42 0.75 -16.14
C GLU A 130 11.30 1.12 -15.16
N MET A 131 10.06 1.14 -15.64
CA MET A 131 8.89 1.38 -14.79
C MET A 131 8.68 0.29 -13.74
N GLN A 132 8.87 -0.98 -14.10
CA GLN A 132 8.75 -2.07 -13.14
C GLN A 132 9.75 -1.95 -11.99
N LYS A 133 11.00 -1.53 -12.25
CA LYS A 133 11.99 -1.24 -11.21
C LYS A 133 11.55 -0.09 -10.31
N THR A 134 10.97 0.95 -10.90
CA THR A 134 10.43 2.09 -10.16
C THR A 134 9.28 1.66 -9.25
N PHE A 135 8.36 0.81 -9.72
CA PHE A 135 7.26 0.30 -8.89
C PHE A 135 7.75 -0.60 -7.77
N ALA A 136 8.75 -1.45 -8.03
CA ALA A 136 9.38 -2.28 -7.00
C ALA A 136 10.04 -1.42 -5.91
N GLN A 137 10.77 -0.38 -6.29
CA GLN A 137 11.36 0.58 -5.37
C GLN A 137 10.30 1.30 -4.54
N TRP A 138 9.25 1.82 -5.16
CA TRP A 138 8.14 2.46 -4.43
C TRP A 138 7.44 1.50 -3.46
N ASN A 139 7.27 0.24 -3.86
CA ASN A 139 6.69 -0.77 -2.98
C ASN A 139 7.54 -0.98 -1.72
N GLU A 140 8.86 -1.11 -1.87
CA GLU A 140 9.78 -1.25 -0.74
C GLU A 140 9.76 -0.02 0.16
N GLU A 141 9.83 1.19 -0.44
CA GLU A 141 9.82 2.46 0.28
C GLU A 141 8.51 2.67 1.04
N VAL A 142 7.36 2.40 0.41
CA VAL A 142 6.04 2.50 1.07
C VAL A 142 5.90 1.50 2.22
N ASN A 143 6.38 0.27 2.04
CA ASN A 143 6.40 -0.69 3.15
C ASN A 143 7.27 -0.20 4.31
N ARG A 144 8.48 0.33 4.06
CA ARG A 144 9.32 0.92 5.11
C ARG A 144 8.63 2.08 5.83
N ILE A 145 7.92 2.95 5.08
CA ILE A 145 7.15 4.05 5.67
C ILE A 145 6.10 3.53 6.65
N VAL A 146 5.25 2.61 6.24
CA VAL A 146 4.15 2.13 7.10
C VAL A 146 4.61 1.22 8.23
N ASP A 147 5.68 0.44 8.02
CA ASP A 147 6.25 -0.43 9.05
C ASP A 147 6.96 0.37 10.15
N ARG A 148 7.62 1.49 9.81
CA ARG A 148 8.23 2.40 10.80
C ARG A 148 7.19 3.00 11.74
N VAL A 149 6.02 3.38 11.23
CA VAL A 149 4.90 3.90 12.05
C VAL A 149 4.43 2.86 13.08
N GLN A 150 4.58 1.58 12.81
CA GLN A 150 4.17 0.51 13.72
C GLN A 150 5.14 0.30 14.87
N THR A 151 6.38 0.75 14.73
CA THR A 151 7.47 0.50 15.70
C THR A 151 7.75 1.69 16.61
N GLU A 152 7.14 2.84 16.40
CA GLU A 152 7.18 4.03 17.27
C GLU A 152 6.12 3.94 18.39
#